data_9beb6fda73547f6694dcbac64f5fc50a
#
_entry.id   9beb6fda73547f6694dcbac64f5fc50a
#
_cell.length_a   1.000
_cell.length_b   1.000
_cell.length_c   1.000
_cell.angle_alpha   90.00
_cell.angle_beta   90.00
_cell.angle_gamma   90.00
#
_symmetry.space_group_name_H-M   'P 1'
#
loop_
_entity.id
_entity.type
_entity.pdbx_description
1 polymer ?
#
loop_
_entity_poly.entity_id
_entity_poly.type
_entity_poly.pdbx_seq_one_letter_code
_entity_poly.pdbx_strand_id
1 'polypeptide(L)'
;ADVQTTNDGYRYDLIITLGVASFEMLGKSFLDHRHFFDNTPIINIDRSIGNDNFGQLDIVESTVTSMAEISHAALHKYLDKDIATALLAGMISATNSFQSPQVTPQTLELASQLIVKGADRQAVIEALYQTKDIGTLKNWGKVLSRLVKSSSILHAFLEHEEQDNLPEDFQELVHDLILTTPETKAAVIFYQLDFNTTEIWLYTVNNVNALEISRECSGHGSKQFVKFTIAKNLLDSQDFVLDKIQKQLALLNH
;
A
#
# COMPACT_ATOMS: atom_id res chain seq x y z
N ALA A 1 39.08 -4.35 38.56
CA ALA A 1 38.25 -3.15 38.42
C ALA A 1 37.21 -3.46 37.38
N ASP A 2 35.99 -3.83 37.81
CA ASP A 2 34.85 -4.07 36.96
C ASP A 2 34.38 -2.74 36.41
N VAL A 3 34.50 -2.55 35.11
CA VAL A 3 33.88 -1.43 34.41
C VAL A 3 32.41 -1.80 34.24
N GLN A 4 31.57 -1.36 35.12
CA GLN A 4 30.13 -1.35 34.88
C GLN A 4 29.83 -0.22 33.91
N THR A 5 29.52 -0.58 32.68
CA THR A 5 28.89 0.33 31.73
C THR A 5 27.42 0.45 32.12
N THR A 6 27.08 1.48 32.87
CA THR A 6 25.69 1.92 33.00
C THR A 6 25.29 2.60 31.70
N ASN A 7 24.61 1.86 30.85
CA ASN A 7 23.97 2.42 29.64
C ASN A 7 22.54 2.80 30.04
N ASP A 8 22.42 3.88 30.83
CA ASP A 8 21.16 4.36 31.40
C ASP A 8 20.53 5.50 30.57
N GLY A 9 20.59 5.42 29.27
CA GLY A 9 19.92 6.43 28.46
C GLY A 9 19.66 5.96 27.04
N TYR A 10 18.41 6.02 26.63
CA TYR A 10 18.08 5.94 25.23
C TYR A 10 18.60 7.19 24.53
N ARG A 11 18.95 7.05 23.24
CA ARG A 11 19.43 8.15 22.41
C ARG A 11 18.35 9.19 22.11
N TYR A 12 17.08 8.82 22.29
CA TYR A 12 15.91 9.62 21.93
C TYR A 12 15.01 9.82 23.15
N ASP A 13 14.47 11.04 23.26
CA ASP A 13 13.65 11.49 24.40
C ASP A 13 12.15 11.49 24.07
N LEU A 14 11.78 11.22 22.81
CA LEU A 14 10.42 11.25 22.31
C LEU A 14 10.27 10.26 21.17
N ILE A 15 9.15 9.55 21.17
CA ILE A 15 8.69 8.70 20.05
C ILE A 15 7.49 9.40 19.40
N ILE A 16 7.50 9.48 18.06
CA ILE A 16 6.33 9.92 17.30
C ILE A 16 5.93 8.76 16.39
N THR A 17 4.70 8.26 16.58
CA THR A 17 4.13 7.25 15.69
C THR A 17 3.16 7.90 14.72
N LEU A 18 3.25 7.54 13.45
CA LEU A 18 2.43 8.07 12.37
C LEU A 18 1.68 6.94 11.66
N GLY A 19 0.35 6.95 11.72
CA GLY A 19 -0.49 5.94 11.07
C GLY A 19 -0.38 4.56 11.71
N VAL A 20 -0.18 4.50 13.02
CA VAL A 20 -0.04 3.28 13.81
C VAL A 20 -1.24 3.18 14.75
N ALA A 21 -2.12 2.23 14.51
CA ALA A 21 -3.32 2.06 15.33
C ALA A 21 -3.06 1.29 16.64
N SER A 22 -2.04 0.41 16.67
CA SER A 22 -1.67 -0.37 17.86
C SER A 22 -0.17 -0.69 17.87
N PHE A 23 0.36 -1.07 19.02
CA PHE A 23 1.77 -1.49 19.14
C PHE A 23 2.11 -2.72 18.28
N GLU A 24 1.15 -3.63 18.06
CA GLU A 24 1.34 -4.82 17.23
C GLU A 24 1.71 -4.47 15.79
N MET A 25 1.24 -3.33 15.28
CA MET A 25 1.58 -2.85 13.92
C MET A 25 3.05 -2.48 13.77
N LEU A 26 3.75 -2.18 14.87
CA LEU A 26 5.18 -1.91 14.87
C LEU A 26 6.03 -3.19 14.75
N GLY A 27 5.41 -4.37 14.96
CA GLY A 27 6.03 -5.67 14.78
C GLY A 27 7.32 -5.82 15.57
N LYS A 28 8.40 -6.26 14.91
CA LYS A 28 9.71 -6.48 15.56
C LYS A 28 10.30 -5.22 16.20
N SER A 29 10.06 -4.04 15.63
CA SER A 29 10.58 -2.78 16.20
C SER A 29 10.07 -2.54 17.62
N PHE A 30 8.83 -2.88 17.91
CA PHE A 30 8.28 -2.82 19.26
C PHE A 30 8.76 -3.99 20.14
N LEU A 31 8.70 -5.23 19.60
CA LEU A 31 9.02 -6.43 20.37
C LEU A 31 10.47 -6.44 20.86
N ASP A 32 11.41 -6.04 19.99
CA ASP A 32 12.85 -6.04 20.30
C ASP A 32 13.25 -4.86 21.21
N HIS A 33 12.44 -3.80 21.24
CA HIS A 33 12.75 -2.55 21.98
C HIS A 33 11.65 -2.13 22.97
N ARG A 34 10.86 -3.08 23.46
CA ARG A 34 9.71 -2.81 24.33
C ARG A 34 10.06 -1.88 25.50
N HIS A 35 11.19 -2.11 26.19
CA HIS A 35 11.63 -1.28 27.29
C HIS A 35 11.84 0.19 26.88
N PHE A 36 12.24 0.48 25.64
CA PHE A 36 12.33 1.84 25.12
C PHE A 36 10.94 2.48 24.99
N PHE A 37 9.98 1.77 24.42
CA PHE A 37 8.61 2.28 24.28
C PHE A 37 7.91 2.47 25.64
N ASP A 38 8.18 1.59 26.61
CA ASP A 38 7.59 1.69 27.95
C ASP A 38 8.15 2.90 28.77
N ASN A 39 9.34 3.40 28.43
CA ASN A 39 10.03 4.44 29.19
C ASN A 39 10.23 5.78 28.45
N THR A 40 9.79 5.87 27.20
CA THR A 40 9.92 7.08 26.39
C THR A 40 8.54 7.64 26.05
N PRO A 41 8.28 8.94 26.23
CA PRO A 41 7.01 9.56 25.84
C PRO A 41 6.68 9.32 24.37
N ILE A 42 5.39 9.04 24.08
CA ILE A 42 4.88 8.75 22.74
C ILE A 42 3.83 9.78 22.36
N ILE A 43 3.99 10.41 21.20
CA ILE A 43 2.93 11.12 20.49
C ILE A 43 2.43 10.19 19.41
N ASN A 44 1.16 9.77 19.48
CA ASN A 44 0.55 8.95 18.45
C ASN A 44 -0.34 9.82 17.56
N ILE A 45 -0.04 9.85 16.27
CA ILE A 45 -0.80 10.59 15.26
C ILE A 45 -1.39 9.57 14.28
N ASP A 46 -2.73 9.47 14.23
CA ASP A 46 -3.38 8.47 13.39
C ASP A 46 -4.76 8.95 12.92
N ARG A 47 -5.31 8.24 11.92
CA ARG A 47 -6.65 8.43 11.40
C ARG A 47 -7.54 7.18 11.48
N SER A 48 -7.06 6.11 12.08
CA SER A 48 -7.76 4.84 12.18
C SER A 48 -8.87 4.90 13.25
N ILE A 49 -10.10 4.51 12.89
CA ILE A 49 -11.23 4.45 13.82
C ILE A 49 -10.96 3.48 15.00
N GLY A 50 -10.17 2.42 14.75
CA GLY A 50 -9.80 1.41 15.75
C GLY A 50 -8.46 1.68 16.42
N ASN A 51 -8.03 2.93 16.60
CA ASN A 51 -6.80 3.26 17.30
C ASN A 51 -6.90 2.95 18.79
N ASP A 52 -5.88 2.29 19.37
CA ASP A 52 -5.83 1.91 20.78
C ASP A 52 -5.53 3.07 21.73
N ASN A 53 -5.19 4.26 21.19
CA ASN A 53 -4.81 5.46 21.94
C ASN A 53 -3.70 5.17 22.97
N PHE A 54 -2.62 4.58 22.49
CA PHE A 54 -1.51 4.10 23.33
C PHE A 54 -0.45 5.18 23.64
N GLY A 55 -0.55 6.36 23.04
CA GLY A 55 0.34 7.50 23.30
C GLY A 55 0.05 8.21 24.62
N GLN A 56 1.03 8.93 25.15
CA GLN A 56 0.77 9.93 26.20
C GLN A 56 0.04 11.15 25.62
N LEU A 57 0.17 11.37 24.31
CA LEU A 57 -0.63 12.30 23.53
C LEU A 57 -1.08 11.59 22.27
N ASP A 58 -2.40 11.45 22.11
CA ASP A 58 -3.02 10.89 20.91
C ASP A 58 -3.71 12.00 20.12
N ILE A 59 -3.36 12.10 18.84
CA ILE A 59 -3.99 13.00 17.86
C ILE A 59 -4.62 12.11 16.80
N VAL A 60 -5.84 11.65 17.08
CA VAL A 60 -6.56 10.71 16.19
C VAL A 60 -7.73 11.41 15.54
N GLU A 61 -7.73 11.49 14.20
CA GLU A 61 -8.78 12.17 13.43
C GLU A 61 -9.19 11.30 12.24
N SER A 62 -10.31 10.62 12.37
CA SER A 62 -10.79 9.65 11.38
C SER A 62 -11.53 10.25 10.18
N THR A 63 -11.83 11.54 10.22
CA THR A 63 -12.58 12.24 9.16
C THR A 63 -11.69 12.79 8.05
N VAL A 64 -10.38 12.84 8.27
CA VAL A 64 -9.41 13.33 7.28
C VAL A 64 -9.06 12.27 6.23
N THR A 65 -8.65 12.72 5.05
CA THR A 65 -8.28 11.83 3.95
C THR A 65 -6.82 11.36 4.00
N SER A 66 -5.99 12.09 4.73
CA SER A 66 -4.55 11.79 4.83
C SER A 66 -3.95 12.16 6.19
N MET A 67 -2.89 11.47 6.57
CA MET A 67 -2.07 11.84 7.74
C MET A 67 -1.45 13.23 7.59
N ALA A 68 -1.22 13.69 6.37
CA ALA A 68 -0.68 15.01 6.09
C ALA A 68 -1.61 16.14 6.57
N GLU A 69 -2.93 15.95 6.55
CA GLU A 69 -3.91 16.93 7.04
C GLU A 69 -3.77 17.12 8.56
N ILE A 70 -3.62 16.02 9.31
CA ILE A 70 -3.39 16.07 10.76
C ILE A 70 -2.03 16.72 11.05
N SER A 71 -0.99 16.28 10.33
CA SER A 71 0.36 16.80 10.49
C SER A 71 0.44 18.30 10.17
N HIS A 72 -0.31 18.78 9.17
CA HIS A 72 -0.41 20.20 8.87
C HIS A 72 -0.93 21.00 10.07
N ALA A 73 -1.97 20.52 10.75
CA ALA A 73 -2.51 21.21 11.92
C ALA A 73 -1.46 21.38 13.04
N ALA A 74 -0.60 20.37 13.22
CA ALA A 74 0.49 20.42 14.19
C ALA A 74 1.66 21.32 13.75
N LEU A 75 1.96 21.36 12.44
CA LEU A 75 3.14 22.01 11.87
C LEU A 75 2.87 23.39 11.25
N HIS A 76 1.63 23.87 11.24
CA HIS A 76 1.25 25.09 10.50
C HIS A 76 2.08 26.33 10.81
N LYS A 77 2.61 26.46 12.05
CA LYS A 77 3.47 27.57 12.46
C LYS A 77 4.89 27.48 11.90
N TYR A 78 5.32 26.30 11.50
CA TYR A 78 6.68 26.01 11.00
C TYR A 78 6.69 25.73 9.51
N LEU A 79 5.56 25.98 8.83
CA LEU A 79 5.36 25.62 7.44
C LEU A 79 6.28 26.43 6.52
N ASP A 80 7.34 25.80 6.05
CA ASP A 80 8.22 26.24 4.99
C ASP A 80 7.95 25.51 3.68
N LYS A 81 8.75 25.77 2.65
CA LYS A 81 8.62 25.12 1.33
C LYS A 81 8.77 23.59 1.43
N ASP A 82 9.73 23.10 2.20
CA ASP A 82 10.06 21.68 2.27
C ASP A 82 8.98 20.90 3.03
N ILE A 83 8.52 21.43 4.16
CA ILE A 83 7.39 20.89 4.90
C ILE A 83 6.12 20.89 4.05
N ALA A 84 5.84 22.01 3.36
CA ALA A 84 4.69 22.10 2.47
C ALA A 84 4.75 21.08 1.32
N THR A 85 5.94 20.86 0.74
CA THR A 85 6.16 19.86 -0.31
C THR A 85 5.93 18.44 0.22
N ALA A 86 6.47 18.11 1.39
CA ALA A 86 6.29 16.80 2.01
C ALA A 86 4.81 16.52 2.34
N LEU A 87 4.10 17.50 2.91
CA LEU A 87 2.67 17.38 3.21
C LEU A 87 1.84 17.21 1.93
N LEU A 88 2.13 17.98 0.89
CA LEU A 88 1.46 17.84 -0.41
C LEU A 88 1.69 16.44 -1.01
N ALA A 89 2.91 15.91 -0.92
CA ALA A 89 3.22 14.56 -1.37
C ALA A 89 2.40 13.51 -0.61
N GLY A 90 2.29 13.64 0.71
CA GLY A 90 1.46 12.77 1.55
C GLY A 90 -0.04 12.83 1.18
N MET A 91 -0.57 14.02 0.88
CA MET A 91 -1.95 14.17 0.43
C MET A 91 -2.19 13.52 -0.94
N ILE A 92 -1.31 13.78 -1.92
CA ILE A 92 -1.40 13.22 -3.27
C ILE A 92 -1.34 11.69 -3.23
N SER A 93 -0.39 11.12 -2.47
CA SER A 93 -0.23 9.67 -2.32
C SER A 93 -1.45 9.03 -1.63
N ALA A 94 -1.90 9.55 -0.50
CA ALA A 94 -2.99 8.97 0.28
C ALA A 94 -4.36 9.04 -0.42
N THR A 95 -4.53 10.00 -1.34
CA THR A 95 -5.79 10.24 -2.05
C THR A 95 -5.78 9.73 -3.49
N ASN A 96 -4.73 9.03 -3.90
CA ASN A 96 -4.51 8.64 -5.29
C ASN A 96 -4.70 9.84 -6.24
N SER A 97 -3.91 10.88 -6.06
CA SER A 97 -4.00 12.14 -6.84
C SER A 97 -5.38 12.82 -6.74
N PHE A 98 -5.99 12.84 -5.56
CA PHE A 98 -7.32 13.38 -5.28
C PHE A 98 -8.47 12.67 -6.00
N GLN A 99 -8.27 11.41 -6.44
CA GLN A 99 -9.29 10.57 -7.07
C GLN A 99 -10.12 9.79 -6.07
N SER A 100 -9.67 9.67 -4.81
CA SER A 100 -10.40 8.97 -3.75
C SER A 100 -11.76 9.62 -3.51
N PRO A 101 -12.85 8.83 -3.38
CA PRO A 101 -14.17 9.35 -3.05
C PRO A 101 -14.26 10.00 -1.66
N GLN A 102 -13.26 9.82 -0.83
CA GLN A 102 -13.17 10.44 0.51
C GLN A 102 -12.63 11.88 0.46
N VAL A 103 -12.13 12.35 -0.69
CA VAL A 103 -11.60 13.72 -0.85
C VAL A 103 -12.71 14.73 -0.60
N THR A 104 -12.44 15.67 0.30
CA THR A 104 -13.37 16.73 0.69
C THR A 104 -12.94 18.09 0.11
N PRO A 105 -13.82 19.09 0.06
CA PRO A 105 -13.44 20.46 -0.29
C PRO A 105 -12.30 20.98 0.59
N GLN A 106 -12.28 20.64 1.87
CA GLN A 106 -11.25 21.02 2.83
C GLN A 106 -9.88 20.43 2.46
N THR A 107 -9.86 19.17 2.02
CA THR A 107 -8.64 18.52 1.52
C THR A 107 -8.06 19.30 0.33
N LEU A 108 -8.89 19.69 -0.64
CA LEU A 108 -8.45 20.46 -1.82
C LEU A 108 -8.01 21.88 -1.45
N GLU A 109 -8.69 22.51 -0.53
CA GLU A 109 -8.32 23.83 -0.01
C GLU A 109 -6.94 23.79 0.66
N LEU A 110 -6.69 22.79 1.50
CA LEU A 110 -5.39 22.61 2.14
C LEU A 110 -4.29 22.37 1.11
N ALA A 111 -4.52 21.54 0.10
CA ALA A 111 -3.56 21.33 -0.98
C ALA A 111 -3.23 22.64 -1.72
N SER A 112 -4.25 23.48 -1.97
CA SER A 112 -4.05 24.81 -2.54
C SER A 112 -3.20 25.71 -1.63
N GLN A 113 -3.47 25.73 -0.32
CA GLN A 113 -2.69 26.51 0.64
C GLN A 113 -1.22 26.06 0.68
N LEU A 114 -0.95 24.74 0.61
CA LEU A 114 0.42 24.22 0.56
C LEU A 114 1.16 24.69 -0.71
N ILE A 115 0.48 24.69 -1.86
CA ILE A 115 1.04 25.22 -3.11
C ILE A 115 1.35 26.72 -3.00
N VAL A 116 0.45 27.51 -2.44
CA VAL A 116 0.67 28.94 -2.19
C VAL A 116 1.85 29.18 -1.24
N LYS A 117 2.09 28.27 -0.29
CA LYS A 117 3.26 28.29 0.61
C LYS A 117 4.57 27.88 -0.07
N GLY A 118 4.52 27.50 -1.34
CA GLY A 118 5.69 27.18 -2.16
C GLY A 118 5.99 25.69 -2.27
N ALA A 119 5.03 24.80 -1.94
CA ALA A 119 5.20 23.38 -2.16
C ALA A 119 5.57 23.08 -3.63
N ASP A 120 6.61 22.29 -3.84
CA ASP A 120 7.11 21.95 -5.16
C ASP A 120 6.30 20.78 -5.75
N ARG A 121 5.15 21.14 -6.32
CA ARG A 121 4.25 20.16 -6.95
C ARG A 121 4.95 19.36 -8.05
N GLN A 122 5.86 19.98 -8.81
CA GLN A 122 6.55 19.30 -9.91
C GLN A 122 7.46 18.20 -9.34
N ALA A 123 8.27 18.52 -8.34
CA ALA A 123 9.11 17.53 -7.67
C ALA A 123 8.30 16.38 -7.07
N VAL A 124 7.13 16.67 -6.50
CA VAL A 124 6.22 15.62 -5.98
C VAL A 124 5.73 14.69 -7.10
N ILE A 125 5.30 15.23 -8.24
CA ILE A 125 4.83 14.44 -9.38
C ILE A 125 5.96 13.57 -9.94
N GLU A 126 7.16 14.13 -10.10
CA GLU A 126 8.33 13.39 -10.55
C GLU A 126 8.68 12.24 -9.60
N ALA A 127 8.70 12.50 -8.29
CA ALA A 127 9.05 11.51 -7.28
C ALA A 127 7.99 10.38 -7.14
N LEU A 128 6.71 10.69 -7.30
CA LEU A 128 5.64 9.69 -7.12
C LEU A 128 5.29 8.93 -8.41
N TYR A 129 5.40 9.56 -9.58
CA TYR A 129 4.83 9.00 -10.81
C TYR A 129 5.84 8.85 -11.96
N GLN A 130 6.97 9.55 -11.96
CA GLN A 130 7.98 9.42 -13.01
C GLN A 130 9.11 8.47 -12.55
N THR A 131 8.74 7.33 -12.00
CA THR A 131 9.67 6.37 -11.39
C THR A 131 9.99 5.17 -12.28
N LYS A 132 9.27 5.01 -13.40
CA LYS A 132 9.39 3.84 -14.25
C LYS A 132 10.50 4.00 -15.28
N ASP A 133 11.41 3.06 -15.32
CA ASP A 133 12.36 2.95 -16.42
C ASP A 133 11.71 2.29 -17.66
N ILE A 134 12.39 2.39 -18.80
CA ILE A 134 11.90 1.86 -20.07
C ILE A 134 11.78 0.31 -20.01
N GLY A 135 12.63 -0.37 -19.23
CA GLY A 135 12.58 -1.82 -19.03
C GLY A 135 11.26 -2.23 -18.38
N THR A 136 10.90 -1.57 -17.28
CA THR A 136 9.62 -1.76 -16.58
C THR A 136 8.43 -1.54 -17.52
N LEU A 137 8.43 -0.44 -18.29
CA LEU A 137 7.34 -0.16 -19.24
C LEU A 137 7.22 -1.20 -20.35
N LYS A 138 8.36 -1.72 -20.87
CA LYS A 138 8.36 -2.82 -21.86
C LYS A 138 7.79 -4.09 -21.26
N ASN A 139 8.12 -4.40 -20.01
CA ASN A 139 7.60 -5.59 -19.32
C ASN A 139 6.10 -5.47 -19.05
N TRP A 140 5.63 -4.30 -18.64
CA TRP A 140 4.20 -4.01 -18.56
C TRP A 140 3.52 -4.20 -19.91
N GLY A 141 4.15 -3.76 -21.00
CA GLY A 141 3.66 -3.96 -22.36
C GLY A 141 3.48 -5.44 -22.73
N LYS A 142 4.36 -6.34 -22.27
CA LYS A 142 4.21 -7.81 -22.48
C LYS A 142 2.96 -8.32 -21.75
N VAL A 143 2.74 -7.92 -20.50
CA VAL A 143 1.54 -8.29 -19.73
C VAL A 143 0.28 -7.74 -20.39
N LEU A 144 0.28 -6.44 -20.72
CA LEU A 144 -0.88 -5.76 -21.31
C LEU A 144 -1.27 -6.34 -22.68
N SER A 145 -0.29 -6.78 -23.48
CA SER A 145 -0.57 -7.41 -24.79
C SER A 145 -1.29 -8.76 -24.69
N ARG A 146 -1.26 -9.39 -23.51
CA ARG A 146 -1.90 -10.68 -23.20
C ARG A 146 -3.09 -10.56 -22.27
N LEU A 147 -3.51 -9.32 -21.99
CA LEU A 147 -4.60 -9.07 -21.07
C LEU A 147 -5.93 -9.57 -21.65
N VAL A 148 -6.61 -10.40 -20.89
CA VAL A 148 -7.94 -10.92 -21.20
C VAL A 148 -8.93 -10.42 -20.16
N LYS A 149 -10.10 -9.94 -20.59
CA LYS A 149 -11.22 -9.61 -19.73
C LYS A 149 -12.26 -10.72 -19.78
N SER A 150 -12.50 -11.36 -18.63
CA SER A 150 -13.53 -12.38 -18.45
C SER A 150 -14.55 -11.86 -17.43
N SER A 151 -15.69 -11.35 -17.90
CA SER A 151 -16.70 -10.68 -17.06
C SER A 151 -16.09 -9.50 -16.30
N SER A 152 -15.99 -9.57 -14.97
CA SER A 152 -15.40 -8.55 -14.10
C SER A 152 -13.97 -8.87 -13.64
N ILE A 153 -13.30 -9.83 -14.30
CA ILE A 153 -11.94 -10.25 -13.99
C ILE A 153 -11.03 -9.90 -15.17
N LEU A 154 -9.96 -9.18 -14.92
CA LEU A 154 -8.83 -9.02 -15.83
C LEU A 154 -7.76 -10.05 -15.48
N HIS A 155 -7.22 -10.73 -16.46
CA HIS A 155 -6.09 -11.63 -16.22
C HIS A 155 -5.11 -11.62 -17.38
N ALA A 156 -3.85 -11.84 -17.06
CA ALA A 156 -2.78 -12.03 -18.02
C ALA A 156 -1.85 -13.13 -17.54
N PHE A 157 -1.07 -13.71 -18.43
CA PHE A 157 -0.08 -14.71 -18.10
C PHE A 157 1.26 -14.45 -18.77
N LEU A 158 2.32 -14.89 -18.12
CA LEU A 158 3.69 -14.81 -18.59
C LEU A 158 4.36 -16.17 -18.45
N GLU A 159 5.01 -16.62 -19.50
CA GLU A 159 5.70 -17.91 -19.55
C GLU A 159 7.15 -17.81 -19.03
N HIS A 160 7.71 -18.93 -18.61
CA HIS A 160 9.04 -19.03 -18.05
C HIS A 160 10.16 -18.49 -18.97
N GLU A 161 10.05 -18.68 -20.27
CA GLU A 161 11.03 -18.24 -21.28
C GLU A 161 11.14 -16.71 -21.38
N GLU A 162 10.21 -15.97 -20.78
CA GLU A 162 10.16 -14.50 -20.81
C GLU A 162 10.78 -13.84 -19.59
N GLN A 163 11.52 -14.61 -18.78
CA GLN A 163 12.09 -14.16 -17.50
C GLN A 163 13.18 -13.09 -17.61
N ASP A 164 13.77 -12.88 -18.79
CA ASP A 164 14.80 -11.87 -18.96
C ASP A 164 14.23 -10.47 -18.72
N ASN A 165 14.57 -9.89 -17.56
CA ASN A 165 14.22 -8.54 -17.13
C ASN A 165 12.73 -8.27 -16.80
N LEU A 166 11.98 -9.26 -16.30
CA LEU A 166 10.66 -8.97 -15.73
C LEU A 166 10.80 -8.23 -14.39
N PRO A 167 9.92 -7.27 -14.09
CA PRO A 167 9.94 -6.63 -12.78
C PRO A 167 9.63 -7.65 -11.69
N GLU A 168 10.33 -7.57 -10.57
CA GLU A 168 10.08 -8.42 -9.41
C GLU A 168 8.72 -8.12 -8.76
N ASP A 169 8.12 -6.98 -9.10
CA ASP A 169 6.88 -6.49 -8.51
C ASP A 169 5.86 -6.05 -9.57
N PHE A 170 4.76 -6.81 -9.68
CA PHE A 170 3.60 -6.48 -10.51
C PHE A 170 2.46 -5.82 -9.71
N GLN A 171 2.66 -5.52 -8.44
CA GLN A 171 1.60 -4.99 -7.58
C GLN A 171 1.00 -3.70 -8.14
N GLU A 172 1.84 -2.81 -8.58
CA GLU A 172 1.40 -1.53 -9.14
C GLU A 172 0.62 -1.72 -10.44
N LEU A 173 1.11 -2.60 -11.33
CA LEU A 173 0.41 -2.89 -12.59
C LEU A 173 -0.99 -3.47 -12.36
N VAL A 174 -1.14 -4.46 -11.47
CA VAL A 174 -2.48 -5.05 -11.20
C VAL A 174 -3.41 -4.06 -10.52
N HIS A 175 -2.86 -3.18 -9.67
CA HIS A 175 -3.62 -2.09 -9.07
C HIS A 175 -4.12 -1.10 -10.12
N ASP A 176 -3.26 -0.66 -11.02
CA ASP A 176 -3.61 0.28 -12.08
C ASP A 176 -4.61 -0.32 -13.09
N LEU A 177 -4.48 -1.59 -13.41
CA LEU A 177 -5.46 -2.31 -14.26
C LEU A 177 -6.87 -2.24 -13.69
N ILE A 178 -7.03 -2.41 -12.37
CA ILE A 178 -8.32 -2.31 -11.70
C ILE A 178 -8.87 -0.88 -11.74
N LEU A 179 -8.02 0.11 -11.42
CA LEU A 179 -8.44 1.50 -11.35
C LEU A 179 -8.85 2.08 -12.71
N THR A 180 -8.20 1.61 -13.78
CA THR A 180 -8.40 2.15 -15.13
C THR A 180 -9.45 1.41 -15.96
N THR A 181 -9.85 0.20 -15.53
CA THR A 181 -10.78 -0.62 -16.30
C THR A 181 -12.16 -0.69 -15.64
N PRO A 182 -13.20 -0.10 -16.24
CA PRO A 182 -14.56 -0.10 -15.66
C PRO A 182 -15.08 -1.52 -15.38
N GLU A 183 -15.90 -1.65 -14.33
CA GLU A 183 -16.56 -2.89 -13.91
C GLU A 183 -15.62 -4.02 -13.49
N THR A 184 -14.32 -3.76 -13.41
CA THR A 184 -13.34 -4.74 -12.96
C THR A 184 -13.41 -4.90 -11.44
N LYS A 185 -13.53 -6.14 -10.97
CA LYS A 185 -13.55 -6.50 -9.54
C LYS A 185 -12.30 -7.25 -9.10
N ALA A 186 -11.56 -7.84 -10.03
CA ALA A 186 -10.28 -8.50 -9.78
C ALA A 186 -9.34 -8.37 -10.98
N ALA A 187 -8.04 -8.20 -10.71
CA ALA A 187 -6.98 -8.29 -11.70
C ALA A 187 -5.94 -9.32 -11.24
N VAL A 188 -5.52 -10.19 -12.14
CA VAL A 188 -4.62 -11.31 -11.83
C VAL A 188 -3.51 -11.39 -12.88
N ILE A 189 -2.28 -11.49 -12.41
CA ILE A 189 -1.15 -11.87 -13.27
C ILE A 189 -0.66 -13.23 -12.82
N PHE A 190 -0.57 -14.15 -13.77
CA PHE A 190 -0.01 -15.47 -13.61
C PHE A 190 1.39 -15.48 -14.22
N TYR A 191 2.38 -15.76 -13.40
CA TYR A 191 3.77 -15.80 -13.80
C TYR A 191 4.35 -17.20 -13.58
N GLN A 192 4.71 -17.87 -14.68
CA GLN A 192 5.27 -19.20 -14.63
C GLN A 192 6.74 -19.14 -14.17
N LEU A 193 7.03 -19.61 -12.95
CA LEU A 193 8.39 -19.71 -12.43
C LEU A 193 9.16 -20.87 -13.04
N ASP A 194 8.47 -22.03 -13.18
CA ASP A 194 8.93 -23.24 -13.85
C ASP A 194 7.73 -24.03 -14.40
N PHE A 195 7.97 -25.21 -15.00
CA PHE A 195 6.91 -26.03 -15.62
C PHE A 195 5.76 -26.41 -14.68
N ASN A 196 6.00 -26.48 -13.37
CA ASN A 196 5.04 -26.93 -12.37
C ASN A 196 4.77 -25.90 -11.28
N THR A 197 5.28 -24.67 -11.41
CA THR A 197 5.17 -23.67 -10.38
C THR A 197 4.78 -22.32 -10.99
N THR A 198 3.66 -21.77 -10.53
CA THR A 198 3.15 -20.49 -10.98
C THR A 198 3.05 -19.52 -9.79
N GLU A 199 3.61 -18.34 -9.94
CA GLU A 199 3.41 -17.21 -9.03
C GLU A 199 2.21 -16.40 -9.45
N ILE A 200 1.38 -15.98 -8.51
CA ILE A 200 0.13 -15.25 -8.75
C ILE A 200 0.17 -13.92 -8.01
N TRP A 201 -0.16 -12.86 -8.74
CA TRP A 201 -0.35 -11.50 -8.25
C TRP A 201 -1.82 -11.14 -8.41
N LEU A 202 -2.56 -11.10 -7.32
CA LEU A 202 -4.01 -10.85 -7.31
C LEU A 202 -4.32 -9.56 -6.60
N TYR A 203 -4.98 -8.63 -7.29
CA TYR A 203 -5.62 -7.46 -6.71
C TYR A 203 -7.14 -7.55 -6.84
N THR A 204 -7.85 -7.13 -5.78
CA THR A 204 -9.31 -7.16 -5.74
C THR A 204 -9.86 -5.85 -5.19
N VAL A 205 -11.10 -5.50 -5.55
CA VAL A 205 -11.80 -4.32 -5.04
C VAL A 205 -13.11 -4.68 -4.39
N ASN A 206 -13.66 -3.73 -3.63
CA ASN A 206 -14.92 -3.87 -2.90
C ASN A 206 -14.88 -5.01 -1.87
N ASN A 207 -15.87 -5.88 -1.90
CA ASN A 207 -16.04 -6.95 -0.94
C ASN A 207 -15.33 -8.26 -1.33
N VAL A 208 -14.56 -8.29 -2.41
CA VAL A 208 -13.78 -9.48 -2.80
C VAL A 208 -12.53 -9.56 -1.95
N ASN A 209 -12.34 -10.67 -1.25
CA ASN A 209 -11.24 -10.85 -0.31
C ASN A 209 -10.11 -11.70 -0.93
N ALA A 210 -9.03 -11.05 -1.34
CA ALA A 210 -7.87 -11.72 -1.94
C ALA A 210 -7.20 -12.73 -1.00
N LEU A 211 -7.17 -12.46 0.34
CA LEU A 211 -6.63 -13.40 1.33
C LEU A 211 -7.42 -14.71 1.40
N GLU A 212 -8.75 -14.66 1.28
CA GLU A 212 -9.56 -15.88 1.26
C GLU A 212 -9.29 -16.71 0.01
N ILE A 213 -9.13 -16.07 -1.16
CA ILE A 213 -8.82 -16.76 -2.41
C ILE A 213 -7.49 -17.49 -2.30
N SER A 214 -6.48 -16.87 -1.67
CA SER A 214 -5.14 -17.42 -1.53
C SER A 214 -4.94 -18.31 -0.28
N ARG A 215 -5.95 -18.48 0.56
CA ARG A 215 -5.84 -19.11 1.89
C ARG A 215 -5.19 -20.49 1.86
N GLU A 216 -5.57 -21.32 0.89
CA GLU A 216 -5.03 -22.68 0.71
C GLU A 216 -3.60 -22.70 0.17
N CYS A 217 -3.12 -21.56 -0.35
CA CYS A 217 -1.81 -21.41 -0.98
C CYS A 217 -0.84 -20.58 -0.13
N SER A 218 -1.18 -20.34 1.15
CA SER A 218 -0.36 -19.53 2.07
C SER A 218 -0.01 -18.13 1.51
N GLY A 219 -0.97 -17.49 0.85
CA GLY A 219 -0.78 -16.15 0.27
C GLY A 219 -0.47 -15.10 1.32
N HIS A 220 0.44 -14.20 0.99
CA HIS A 220 0.85 -13.08 1.84
C HIS A 220 0.38 -11.76 1.25
N GLY A 221 -0.14 -10.86 2.09
CA GLY A 221 -0.61 -9.55 1.65
C GLY A 221 -1.76 -9.01 2.48
N SER A 222 -2.67 -8.30 1.83
CA SER A 222 -3.85 -7.68 2.42
C SER A 222 -5.15 -8.28 1.88
N LYS A 223 -6.29 -7.79 2.37
CA LYS A 223 -7.61 -8.17 1.81
C LYS A 223 -7.76 -7.80 0.32
N GLN A 224 -7.04 -6.78 -0.14
CA GLN A 224 -7.14 -6.29 -1.51
C GLN A 224 -6.03 -6.79 -2.42
N PHE A 225 -4.87 -7.14 -1.88
CA PHE A 225 -3.74 -7.59 -2.67
C PHE A 225 -3.04 -8.76 -2.00
N VAL A 226 -2.79 -9.82 -2.77
CA VAL A 226 -2.00 -10.98 -2.33
C VAL A 226 -1.03 -11.42 -3.42
N LYS A 227 0.14 -11.88 -2.95
CA LYS A 227 1.12 -12.59 -3.74
C LYS A 227 1.25 -14.01 -3.19
N PHE A 228 1.22 -15.02 -4.04
CA PHE A 228 1.38 -16.41 -3.62
C PHE A 228 1.84 -17.30 -4.79
N THR A 229 2.29 -18.49 -4.44
CA THR A 229 2.79 -19.47 -5.40
C THR A 229 1.95 -20.75 -5.32
N ILE A 230 1.67 -21.34 -6.48
CA ILE A 230 0.96 -22.61 -6.57
C ILE A 230 1.87 -23.63 -7.26
N ALA A 231 1.99 -24.83 -6.68
CA ALA A 231 2.70 -25.96 -7.30
C ALA A 231 1.84 -26.61 -8.40
N LYS A 232 1.58 -25.85 -9.46
CA LYS A 232 0.81 -26.24 -10.66
C LYS A 232 1.36 -25.53 -11.88
N ASN A 233 1.14 -26.12 -13.07
CA ASN A 233 1.41 -25.44 -14.31
C ASN A 233 0.51 -24.21 -14.50
N LEU A 234 0.80 -23.41 -15.51
CA LEU A 234 0.12 -22.15 -15.76
C LEU A 234 -1.40 -22.31 -15.94
N LEU A 235 -1.83 -23.28 -16.77
CA LEU A 235 -3.25 -23.50 -17.09
C LEU A 235 -4.04 -23.97 -15.86
N ASP A 236 -3.53 -24.97 -15.15
CA ASP A 236 -4.18 -25.48 -13.93
C ASP A 236 -4.24 -24.39 -12.82
N SER A 237 -3.26 -23.50 -12.78
CA SER A 237 -3.25 -22.36 -11.86
C SER A 237 -4.29 -21.31 -12.23
N GLN A 238 -4.46 -21.03 -13.52
CA GLN A 238 -5.50 -20.13 -14.02
C GLN A 238 -6.89 -20.64 -13.66
N ASP A 239 -7.19 -21.89 -14.02
CA ASP A 239 -8.50 -22.50 -13.74
C ASP A 239 -8.82 -22.47 -12.26
N PHE A 240 -7.85 -22.82 -11.41
CA PHE A 240 -8.01 -22.85 -9.96
C PHE A 240 -8.31 -21.45 -9.37
N VAL A 241 -7.53 -20.44 -9.75
CA VAL A 241 -7.67 -19.09 -9.19
C VAL A 241 -8.91 -18.39 -9.73
N LEU A 242 -9.16 -18.49 -11.04
CA LEU A 242 -10.33 -17.87 -11.65
C LEU A 242 -11.63 -18.47 -11.13
N ASP A 243 -11.71 -19.78 -10.93
CA ASP A 243 -12.88 -20.45 -10.30
C ASP A 243 -13.13 -19.92 -8.88
N LYS A 244 -12.08 -19.77 -8.06
CA LYS A 244 -12.21 -19.21 -6.71
C LYS A 244 -12.71 -17.76 -6.72
N ILE A 245 -12.18 -16.92 -7.60
CA ILE A 245 -12.65 -15.54 -7.75
C ILE A 245 -14.12 -15.52 -8.16
N GLN A 246 -14.50 -16.31 -9.16
CA GLN A 246 -15.89 -16.37 -9.63
C GLN A 246 -16.86 -16.85 -8.55
N LYS A 247 -16.48 -17.81 -7.73
CA LYS A 247 -17.28 -18.29 -6.59
C LYS A 247 -17.50 -17.18 -5.55
N GLN A 248 -16.46 -16.42 -5.20
CA GLN A 248 -16.63 -15.27 -4.30
C GLN A 248 -17.52 -14.18 -4.92
N LEU A 249 -17.33 -13.87 -6.19
CA LEU A 249 -18.16 -12.87 -6.89
C LEU A 249 -19.64 -13.29 -6.96
N ALA A 250 -19.92 -14.58 -7.12
CA ALA A 250 -21.29 -15.11 -7.12
C ALA A 250 -21.97 -14.95 -5.75
N LEU A 251 -21.23 -15.15 -4.65
CA LEU A 251 -21.74 -14.96 -3.28
C LEU A 251 -22.04 -13.50 -2.94
N LEU A 252 -21.36 -12.56 -3.59
CA LEU A 252 -21.56 -11.11 -3.35
C LEU A 252 -22.71 -10.50 -4.16
N ASN A 253 -23.26 -11.22 -5.12
CA ASN A 253 -24.38 -10.78 -5.94
C ASN A 253 -25.74 -11.27 -5.40
N HIS A 254 -25.75 -11.94 -4.26
CA HIS A 254 -26.91 -12.39 -3.48
C HIS A 254 -26.98 -11.65 -2.15
#